data_416f2488ba2720e1f161697813fc43fd
#
_entry.id   416f2488ba2720e1f161697813fc43fd
#
_cell.length_a   1.000
_cell.length_b   1.000
_cell.length_c   1.000
_cell.angle_alpha   90.00
_cell.angle_beta   90.00
_cell.angle_gamma   90.00
#
_symmetry.space_group_name_H-M   'P 1'
#
loop_
_entity.id
_entity.type
_entity.pdbx_description
1 polymer ?
#
loop_
_entity_poly.entity_id
_entity_poly.type
_entity_poly.pdbx_seq_one_letter_code
_entity_poly.pdbx_strand_id
1 'polypeptide(L)'
;MSIVKHCKDAAARSLHLFALLLCAGPMLAQAAAVPFNAVVDGVSQIIEVVDPAGPVVRVQTLAFGAGSLGSLIYHSGDLINLATGQGAGSNRFVTDDGDELFADFTVQMVPGANPSLFDLIGQMIFSGGTGDFLGASGSASFLGHGQFVSAFEAQTHFEFEGRVLTVPEPGSAGLAVLALAMVGAGVRRRARAHHGCLTARS
;
A
#
# COMPACT_ATOMS: atom_id res chain seq x y z
N MET A 1 -26.61 49.62 -34.76
CA MET A 1 -26.29 48.26 -35.22
C MET A 1 -24.97 47.74 -34.59
N SER A 2 -24.64 48.11 -33.35
CA SER A 2 -23.34 47.80 -32.73
C SER A 2 -23.39 46.93 -31.46
N ILE A 3 -24.52 46.75 -30.83
CA ILE A 3 -24.64 46.05 -29.54
C ILE A 3 -24.66 44.52 -29.69
N VAL A 4 -25.11 44.01 -30.85
CA VAL A 4 -25.27 42.55 -31.07
C VAL A 4 -23.92 41.85 -31.30
N LYS A 5 -22.87 42.55 -31.76
CA LYS A 5 -21.54 41.98 -31.99
C LYS A 5 -20.81 41.66 -30.68
N HIS A 6 -20.93 42.50 -29.64
CA HIS A 6 -20.25 42.30 -28.36
C HIS A 6 -20.75 41.11 -27.53
N CYS A 7 -22.02 40.68 -27.70
CA CYS A 7 -22.55 39.49 -27.02
C CYS A 7 -22.03 38.18 -27.62
N LYS A 8 -21.74 38.13 -28.92
CA LYS A 8 -21.24 36.88 -29.56
C LYS A 8 -19.81 36.57 -29.19
N ASP A 9 -18.96 37.58 -29.03
CA ASP A 9 -17.56 37.40 -28.66
C ASP A 9 -17.38 36.96 -27.19
N ALA A 10 -18.27 37.37 -26.29
CA ALA A 10 -18.25 36.96 -24.90
C ALA A 10 -18.68 35.48 -24.73
N ALA A 11 -19.63 35.00 -25.52
CA ALA A 11 -20.08 33.62 -25.50
C ALA A 11 -19.03 32.67 -26.09
N ALA A 12 -18.35 33.06 -27.17
CA ALA A 12 -17.28 32.27 -27.79
C ALA A 12 -16.07 32.08 -26.86
N ARG A 13 -15.66 33.13 -26.15
CA ARG A 13 -14.54 33.06 -25.18
C ARG A 13 -14.88 32.19 -23.93
N SER A 14 -16.15 32.16 -23.54
CA SER A 14 -16.60 31.30 -22.43
C SER A 14 -16.57 29.82 -22.81
N LEU A 15 -16.84 29.47 -24.05
CA LEU A 15 -16.85 28.10 -24.56
C LEU A 15 -15.43 27.53 -24.67
N HIS A 16 -14.45 28.35 -25.07
CA HIS A 16 -13.05 27.94 -25.15
C HIS A 16 -12.42 27.67 -23.78
N LEU A 17 -12.82 28.42 -22.73
CA LEU A 17 -12.31 28.19 -21.38
C LEU A 17 -12.90 26.89 -20.78
N PHE A 18 -14.11 26.52 -21.16
CA PHE A 18 -14.73 25.29 -20.71
C PHE A 18 -14.14 24.05 -21.40
N ALA A 19 -13.78 24.18 -22.69
CA ALA A 19 -13.13 23.12 -23.45
C ALA A 19 -11.70 22.83 -22.95
N LEU A 20 -10.94 23.86 -22.51
CA LEU A 20 -9.61 23.66 -21.93
C LEU A 20 -9.66 22.95 -20.55
N LEU A 21 -10.73 23.11 -19.78
CA LEU A 21 -10.89 22.44 -18.49
C LEU A 21 -11.24 20.95 -18.65
N LEU A 22 -11.88 20.55 -19.75
CA LEU A 22 -12.21 19.14 -20.02
C LEU A 22 -11.00 18.33 -20.53
N CYS A 23 -9.97 19.00 -21.05
CA CYS A 23 -8.72 18.35 -21.49
C CYS A 23 -7.74 18.03 -20.36
N ALA A 24 -7.99 18.48 -19.13
CA ALA A 24 -7.33 17.94 -17.94
C ALA A 24 -7.91 16.54 -17.67
N GLY A 25 -7.57 15.59 -18.54
CA GLY A 25 -7.93 14.18 -18.36
C GLY A 25 -7.49 13.70 -16.98
N PRO A 26 -8.17 12.69 -16.42
CA PRO A 26 -7.72 12.12 -15.16
C PRO A 26 -6.26 11.71 -15.33
N MET A 27 -5.35 12.34 -14.60
CA MET A 27 -4.03 11.78 -14.39
C MET A 27 -4.27 10.45 -13.69
N LEU A 28 -4.25 9.37 -14.46
CA LEU A 28 -4.27 8.03 -13.93
C LEU A 28 -3.06 7.93 -12.99
N ALA A 29 -3.31 7.83 -11.70
CA ALA A 29 -2.28 7.54 -10.72
C ALA A 29 -1.65 6.21 -11.14
N GLN A 30 -0.42 6.25 -11.67
CA GLN A 30 0.27 5.06 -12.11
C GLN A 30 0.88 4.40 -10.88
N ALA A 31 0.54 3.14 -10.64
CA ALA A 31 1.14 2.37 -9.56
C ALA A 31 2.67 2.38 -9.71
N ALA A 32 3.36 2.78 -8.67
CA ALA A 32 4.81 2.75 -8.62
C ALA A 32 5.27 1.39 -8.06
N ALA A 33 6.18 0.74 -8.78
CA ALA A 33 6.81 -0.49 -8.30
C ALA A 33 8.02 -0.11 -7.44
N VAL A 34 7.94 -0.39 -6.15
CA VAL A 34 9.03 -0.16 -5.18
C VAL A 34 9.69 -1.50 -4.86
N PRO A 35 11.02 -1.61 -4.92
CA PRO A 35 11.72 -2.79 -4.43
C PRO A 35 11.38 -3.03 -2.96
N PHE A 36 11.07 -4.27 -2.62
CA PHE A 36 10.84 -4.71 -1.25
C PHE A 36 11.96 -5.66 -0.84
N ASN A 37 12.69 -5.31 0.20
CA ASN A 37 13.59 -6.21 0.90
C ASN A 37 13.48 -5.94 2.40
N ALA A 38 13.65 -6.99 3.19
CA ALA A 38 13.68 -6.88 4.65
C ALA A 38 14.46 -8.04 5.24
N VAL A 39 15.13 -7.77 6.35
CA VAL A 39 15.78 -8.77 7.20
C VAL A 39 15.24 -8.60 8.62
N VAL A 40 14.70 -9.66 9.18
CA VAL A 40 14.11 -9.62 10.52
C VAL A 40 14.51 -10.83 11.36
N ASP A 41 14.72 -10.61 12.64
CA ASP A 41 15.04 -11.61 13.65
C ASP A 41 13.94 -11.63 14.72
N GLY A 42 13.53 -12.83 15.15
CA GLY A 42 12.46 -12.92 16.13
C GLY A 42 12.21 -14.31 16.68
N VAL A 43 10.99 -14.47 17.15
CA VAL A 43 10.53 -15.70 17.82
C VAL A 43 9.26 -16.18 17.16
N SER A 44 9.25 -17.46 16.82
CA SER A 44 8.06 -18.19 16.38
C SER A 44 7.59 -19.13 17.47
N GLN A 45 6.28 -19.11 17.77
CA GLN A 45 5.67 -19.92 18.83
C GLN A 45 4.55 -20.78 18.26
N ILE A 46 4.57 -22.07 18.59
CA ILE A 46 3.42 -22.98 18.39
C ILE A 46 2.43 -22.68 19.51
N ILE A 47 1.29 -22.08 19.14
CA ILE A 47 0.26 -21.68 20.10
C ILE A 47 -0.90 -22.67 20.20
N GLU A 48 -1.03 -23.59 19.23
CA GLU A 48 -2.11 -24.56 19.18
C GLU A 48 -1.70 -25.77 18.33
N VAL A 49 -2.10 -26.98 18.78
CA VAL A 49 -2.09 -28.18 17.96
C VAL A 49 -3.51 -28.39 17.43
N VAL A 50 -3.71 -28.07 16.15
CA VAL A 50 -5.04 -28.04 15.50
C VAL A 50 -5.52 -29.45 15.18
N ASP A 51 -4.63 -30.28 14.65
CA ASP A 51 -4.92 -31.70 14.36
C ASP A 51 -3.75 -32.58 14.84
N PRO A 52 -3.93 -33.27 15.96
CA PRO A 52 -2.90 -34.17 16.48
C PRO A 52 -2.70 -35.45 15.64
N ALA A 53 -3.69 -35.85 14.84
CA ALA A 53 -3.58 -37.02 13.96
C ALA A 53 -2.81 -36.74 12.68
N GLY A 54 -2.89 -35.51 12.17
CA GLY A 54 -2.13 -35.03 11.02
C GLY A 54 -1.27 -33.82 11.37
N PRO A 55 -0.29 -33.89 12.25
CA PRO A 55 0.31 -32.88 13.14
C PRO A 55 0.32 -31.44 12.55
N VAL A 56 -0.87 -30.86 12.48
CA VAL A 56 -1.05 -29.46 12.05
C VAL A 56 -1.03 -28.58 13.28
N VAL A 57 -0.14 -27.59 13.23
CA VAL A 57 0.04 -26.62 14.31
C VAL A 57 -0.25 -25.21 13.83
N ARG A 58 -0.74 -24.37 14.74
CA ARG A 58 -0.82 -22.93 14.55
C ARG A 58 0.42 -22.28 15.12
N VAL A 59 1.08 -21.49 14.29
CA VAL A 59 2.29 -20.75 14.64
C VAL A 59 1.99 -19.27 14.63
N GLN A 60 2.57 -18.53 15.56
CA GLN A 60 2.66 -17.08 15.51
C GLN A 60 4.11 -16.66 15.59
N THR A 61 4.48 -15.67 14.77
CA THR A 61 5.82 -15.08 14.76
C THR A 61 5.76 -13.60 15.07
N LEU A 62 6.65 -13.15 15.91
CA LEU A 62 6.97 -11.75 16.14
C LEU A 62 8.46 -11.55 15.89
N ALA A 63 8.80 -10.69 14.94
CA ALA A 63 10.18 -10.39 14.61
C ALA A 63 10.39 -8.89 14.37
N PHE A 64 11.63 -8.45 14.50
CA PHE A 64 12.03 -7.06 14.36
C PHE A 64 13.22 -6.97 13.41
N GLY A 65 13.27 -5.93 12.61
CA GLY A 65 14.38 -5.73 11.70
C GLY A 65 14.24 -4.48 10.87
N ALA A 66 14.83 -4.50 9.69
CA ALA A 66 14.83 -3.36 8.78
C ALA A 66 14.91 -3.81 7.32
N GLY A 67 14.59 -2.88 6.42
CA GLY A 67 14.68 -3.11 4.99
C GLY A 67 14.46 -1.85 4.18
N SER A 68 13.98 -2.02 2.95
CA SER A 68 13.69 -0.92 2.03
C SER A 68 12.61 0.04 2.53
N LEU A 69 11.79 -0.38 3.50
CA LEU A 69 10.72 0.41 4.11
C LEU A 69 11.12 0.99 5.48
N GLY A 70 12.40 1.01 5.84
CA GLY A 70 12.87 1.46 7.15
C GLY A 70 12.92 0.34 8.18
N SER A 71 12.77 0.67 9.48
CA SER A 71 12.63 -0.32 10.53
C SER A 71 11.27 -0.98 10.45
N LEU A 72 11.20 -2.27 10.77
CA LEU A 72 10.02 -3.08 10.58
C LEU A 72 9.72 -3.94 11.80
N ILE A 73 8.45 -4.05 12.14
CA ILE A 73 7.92 -5.11 12.99
C ILE A 73 7.16 -6.10 12.10
N TYR A 74 7.56 -7.34 12.15
CA TYR A 74 6.93 -8.42 11.40
C TYR A 74 6.06 -9.26 12.33
N HIS A 75 4.81 -9.46 11.94
CA HIS A 75 3.90 -10.39 12.58
C HIS A 75 3.41 -11.40 11.55
N SER A 76 3.39 -12.67 11.89
CA SER A 76 2.69 -13.69 11.11
C SER A 76 1.82 -14.59 11.96
N GLY A 77 0.85 -15.21 11.27
CA GLY A 77 0.02 -16.29 11.82
C GLY A 77 -0.24 -17.30 10.73
N ASP A 78 0.17 -18.54 10.94
CA ASP A 78 0.12 -19.61 9.94
C ASP A 78 -0.24 -20.96 10.53
N LEU A 79 -0.69 -21.85 9.65
CA LEU A 79 -0.88 -23.26 9.91
C LEU A 79 0.21 -24.03 9.18
N ILE A 80 0.95 -24.86 9.91
CA ILE A 80 1.99 -25.72 9.36
C ILE A 80 1.65 -27.18 9.65
N ASN A 81 1.69 -28.01 8.62
CA ASN A 81 1.67 -29.45 8.76
C ASN A 81 3.11 -29.95 8.98
N LEU A 82 3.41 -30.37 10.20
CA LEU A 82 4.76 -30.79 10.59
C LEU A 82 5.20 -32.10 9.90
N ALA A 83 4.28 -32.93 9.38
CA ALA A 83 4.63 -34.13 8.66
C ALA A 83 5.12 -33.84 7.23
N THR A 84 4.60 -32.78 6.60
CA THR A 84 4.98 -32.41 5.23
C THR A 84 5.87 -31.18 5.17
N GLY A 85 5.93 -30.40 6.24
CA GLY A 85 6.57 -29.11 6.32
C GLY A 85 5.82 -27.98 5.57
N GLN A 86 4.66 -28.27 4.99
CA GLN A 86 3.89 -27.29 4.25
C GLN A 86 3.05 -26.42 5.18
N GLY A 87 3.02 -25.12 4.90
CA GLY A 87 2.21 -24.17 5.65
C GLY A 87 1.69 -23.04 4.78
N ALA A 88 0.68 -22.36 5.32
CA ALA A 88 0.12 -21.15 4.75
C ALA A 88 -0.43 -20.26 5.86
N GLY A 89 -0.40 -18.96 5.62
CA GLY A 89 -0.88 -17.98 6.58
C GLY A 89 -0.92 -16.58 6.03
N SER A 90 -1.09 -15.63 6.94
CA SER A 90 -1.03 -14.21 6.64
C SER A 90 0.00 -13.52 7.52
N ASN A 91 0.53 -12.43 7.03
CA ASN A 91 1.46 -11.60 7.77
C ASN A 91 1.20 -10.12 7.58
N ARG A 92 1.83 -9.32 8.42
CA ARG A 92 1.90 -7.87 8.29
C ARG A 92 3.28 -7.37 8.67
N PHE A 93 3.73 -6.37 7.93
CA PHE A 93 4.89 -5.55 8.25
C PHE A 93 4.39 -4.21 8.73
N VAL A 94 4.84 -3.78 9.90
CA VAL A 94 4.52 -2.47 10.47
C VAL A 94 5.77 -1.60 10.38
N THR A 95 5.66 -0.43 9.76
CA THR A 95 6.77 0.52 9.62
C THR A 95 6.90 1.44 10.83
N ASP A 96 7.97 2.24 10.88
CA ASP A 96 8.20 3.24 11.95
C ASP A 96 7.06 4.27 12.07
N ASP A 97 6.40 4.60 10.94
CA ASP A 97 5.27 5.54 10.90
C ASP A 97 3.95 4.91 11.33
N GLY A 98 3.95 3.60 11.58
CA GLY A 98 2.77 2.83 11.98
C GLY A 98 1.91 2.35 10.82
N ASP A 99 2.35 2.54 9.57
CA ASP A 99 1.68 1.99 8.40
C ASP A 99 1.90 0.49 8.31
N GLU A 100 0.88 -0.23 7.86
CA GLU A 100 0.90 -1.68 7.77
C GLU A 100 0.84 -2.15 6.32
N LEU A 101 1.69 -3.11 5.96
CA LEU A 101 1.65 -3.83 4.68
C LEU A 101 1.24 -5.29 4.95
N PHE A 102 0.12 -5.73 4.35
CA PHE A 102 -0.44 -7.06 4.52
C PHE A 102 -0.06 -8.00 3.39
N ALA A 103 0.16 -9.28 3.72
CA ALA A 103 0.34 -10.31 2.72
C ALA A 103 -0.20 -11.66 3.19
N ASP A 104 -0.59 -12.48 2.21
CA ASP A 104 -0.82 -13.91 2.40
C ASP A 104 0.39 -14.69 1.87
N PHE A 105 0.76 -15.78 2.54
CA PHE A 105 1.95 -16.52 2.17
C PHE A 105 1.77 -18.04 2.24
N THR A 106 2.65 -18.71 1.52
CA THR A 106 2.89 -20.16 1.64
C THR A 106 4.34 -20.40 2.04
N VAL A 107 4.56 -21.44 2.81
CA VAL A 107 5.89 -21.79 3.32
C VAL A 107 6.13 -23.29 3.24
N GLN A 108 7.37 -23.66 2.95
CA GLN A 108 7.90 -25.01 3.11
C GLN A 108 8.97 -24.98 4.21
N MET A 109 8.73 -25.68 5.29
CA MET A 109 9.72 -25.96 6.33
C MET A 109 10.52 -27.19 5.92
N VAL A 110 11.84 -27.06 5.89
CA VAL A 110 12.78 -28.14 5.57
C VAL A 110 13.60 -28.45 6.81
N PRO A 111 13.53 -29.67 7.35
CA PRO A 111 14.37 -30.06 8.51
C PRO A 111 15.86 -29.94 8.17
N GLY A 112 16.62 -29.37 9.09
CA GLY A 112 18.08 -29.32 8.99
C GLY A 112 18.76 -30.62 9.38
N ALA A 113 20.08 -30.65 9.27
CA ALA A 113 20.91 -31.80 9.68
C ALA A 113 20.81 -32.09 11.20
N ASN A 114 20.56 -31.06 12.00
CA ASN A 114 20.25 -31.17 13.41
C ASN A 114 18.70 -31.05 13.58
N PRO A 115 18.04 -31.92 14.33
CA PRO A 115 16.59 -31.89 14.55
C PRO A 115 16.05 -30.58 15.14
N SER A 116 16.89 -29.80 15.81
CA SER A 116 16.50 -28.46 16.30
C SER A 116 16.60 -27.36 15.24
N LEU A 117 17.20 -27.61 14.09
CA LEU A 117 17.39 -26.63 13.01
C LEU A 117 16.42 -26.92 11.88
N PHE A 118 15.95 -25.86 11.24
CA PHE A 118 15.11 -25.96 10.05
C PHE A 118 15.31 -24.72 9.18
N ASP A 119 15.08 -24.91 7.88
CA ASP A 119 15.02 -23.83 6.90
C ASP A 119 13.56 -23.59 6.51
N LEU A 120 13.26 -22.36 6.13
CA LEU A 120 11.96 -21.92 5.67
C LEU A 120 12.12 -21.31 4.27
N ILE A 121 11.34 -21.78 3.33
CA ILE A 121 11.32 -21.26 1.96
C ILE A 121 9.87 -20.91 1.64
N GLY A 122 9.61 -19.67 1.26
CA GLY A 122 8.23 -19.28 0.99
C GLY A 122 8.08 -18.17 -0.02
N GLN A 123 6.81 -17.94 -0.36
CA GLN A 123 6.38 -16.87 -1.23
C GLN A 123 5.18 -16.18 -0.61
N MET A 124 5.07 -14.88 -0.85
CA MET A 124 3.95 -14.07 -0.39
C MET A 124 3.39 -13.20 -1.49
N ILE A 125 2.11 -12.87 -1.34
CA ILE A 125 1.38 -11.95 -2.21
C ILE A 125 0.85 -10.84 -1.33
N PHE A 126 1.24 -9.61 -1.64
CA PHE A 126 0.74 -8.44 -0.92
C PHE A 126 -0.72 -8.19 -1.25
N SER A 127 -1.55 -8.04 -0.24
CA SER A 127 -3.02 -7.95 -0.33
C SER A 127 -3.57 -6.59 0.05
N GLY A 128 -2.71 -5.62 0.32
CA GLY A 128 -3.07 -4.26 0.72
C GLY A 128 -2.29 -3.78 1.93
N GLY A 129 -2.82 -2.76 2.59
CA GLY A 129 -2.22 -2.18 3.77
C GLY A 129 -2.97 -0.95 4.25
N THR A 130 -2.34 -0.21 5.15
CA THR A 130 -2.81 1.09 5.66
C THR A 130 -1.84 2.19 5.23
N GLY A 131 -2.24 3.45 5.37
CA GLY A 131 -1.40 4.61 5.05
C GLY A 131 -0.82 4.53 3.64
N ASP A 132 0.48 4.61 3.51
CA ASP A 132 1.21 4.56 2.24
C ASP A 132 1.02 3.24 1.46
N PHE A 133 0.53 2.18 2.12
CA PHE A 133 0.27 0.87 1.52
C PHE A 133 -1.20 0.62 1.21
N LEU A 134 -2.06 1.64 1.31
CA LEU A 134 -3.47 1.50 0.97
C LEU A 134 -3.62 1.06 -0.50
N GLY A 135 -4.26 -0.11 -0.72
CA GLY A 135 -4.40 -0.69 -2.05
C GLY A 135 -3.10 -1.25 -2.65
N ALA A 136 -2.04 -1.41 -1.84
CA ALA A 136 -0.81 -2.04 -2.27
C ALA A 136 -1.04 -3.46 -2.77
N SER A 137 -0.21 -3.90 -3.71
CA SER A 137 -0.19 -5.24 -4.28
C SER A 137 1.24 -5.64 -4.64
N GLY A 138 1.43 -6.84 -5.13
CA GLY A 138 2.76 -7.32 -5.52
C GLY A 138 3.09 -8.66 -4.88
N SER A 139 4.37 -9.03 -4.89
CA SER A 139 4.81 -10.30 -4.34
C SER A 139 6.26 -10.24 -3.86
N ALA A 140 6.58 -11.13 -2.93
CA ALA A 140 7.95 -11.37 -2.49
C ALA A 140 8.18 -12.87 -2.25
N SER A 141 9.43 -13.28 -2.31
CA SER A 141 9.91 -14.55 -1.78
C SER A 141 10.60 -14.31 -0.45
N PHE A 142 10.70 -15.36 0.35
CA PHE A 142 11.52 -15.31 1.56
C PHE A 142 12.27 -16.61 1.80
N LEU A 143 13.42 -16.44 2.40
CA LEU A 143 14.20 -17.51 2.99
C LEU A 143 14.27 -17.24 4.50
N GLY A 144 14.27 -18.30 5.29
CA GLY A 144 14.44 -18.19 6.72
C GLY A 144 15.15 -19.40 7.28
N HIS A 145 15.70 -19.23 8.47
CA HIS A 145 16.19 -20.35 9.27
C HIS A 145 15.66 -20.22 10.68
N GLY A 146 15.43 -21.36 11.30
CA GLY A 146 14.97 -21.39 12.67
C GLY A 146 15.72 -22.43 13.50
N GLN A 147 15.78 -22.15 14.79
CA GLN A 147 16.30 -23.06 15.79
C GLN A 147 15.29 -23.22 16.91
N PHE A 148 14.79 -24.43 17.12
CA PHE A 148 13.95 -24.75 18.26
C PHE A 148 14.76 -24.59 19.57
N VAL A 149 14.29 -23.74 20.45
CA VAL A 149 14.82 -23.53 21.81
C VAL A 149 13.95 -24.27 22.83
N SER A 150 12.75 -24.67 22.46
CA SER A 150 11.86 -25.55 23.20
C SER A 150 10.97 -26.35 22.23
N ALA A 151 10.08 -27.20 22.76
CA ALA A 151 9.12 -27.93 21.94
C ALA A 151 8.09 -27.02 21.23
N PHE A 152 7.92 -25.78 21.69
CA PHE A 152 6.88 -24.86 21.21
C PHE A 152 7.43 -23.49 20.79
N GLU A 153 8.75 -23.31 20.83
CA GLU A 153 9.36 -22.02 20.53
C GLU A 153 10.64 -22.20 19.72
N ALA A 154 10.78 -21.35 18.70
CA ALA A 154 11.99 -21.27 17.89
C ALA A 154 12.46 -19.82 17.75
N GLN A 155 13.76 -19.61 17.78
CA GLN A 155 14.37 -18.39 17.27
C GLN A 155 14.38 -18.50 15.75
N THR A 156 13.98 -17.41 15.06
CA THR A 156 13.83 -17.38 13.61
C THR A 156 14.47 -16.14 13.03
N HIS A 157 15.06 -16.32 11.86
CA HIS A 157 15.62 -15.28 11.01
C HIS A 157 14.96 -15.36 9.64
N PHE A 158 14.60 -14.22 9.05
CA PHE A 158 13.97 -14.16 7.72
C PHE A 158 14.62 -13.08 6.86
N GLU A 159 14.80 -13.43 5.59
CA GLU A 159 15.20 -12.51 4.52
C GLU A 159 14.13 -12.49 3.46
N PHE A 160 13.60 -11.32 3.16
CA PHE A 160 12.54 -11.10 2.18
C PHE A 160 13.07 -10.34 0.98
N GLU A 161 12.63 -10.72 -0.23
CA GLU A 161 12.96 -10.02 -1.46
C GLU A 161 11.77 -10.04 -2.42
N GLY A 162 11.42 -8.87 -3.00
CA GLY A 162 10.30 -8.75 -3.91
C GLY A 162 10.02 -7.33 -4.38
N ARG A 163 8.74 -7.08 -4.69
CA ARG A 163 8.26 -5.77 -5.12
C ARG A 163 6.87 -5.48 -4.59
N VAL A 164 6.68 -4.27 -4.11
CA VAL A 164 5.38 -3.71 -3.75
C VAL A 164 4.98 -2.70 -4.82
N LEU A 165 3.75 -2.81 -5.28
CA LEU A 165 3.10 -1.83 -6.14
C LEU A 165 2.24 -0.96 -5.23
N THR A 166 2.60 0.30 -5.05
CA THR A 166 1.80 1.27 -4.31
C THR A 166 0.97 2.08 -5.29
N VAL A 167 -0.28 2.33 -4.95
CA VAL A 167 -1.14 3.25 -5.70
C VAL A 167 -0.92 4.63 -5.09
N PRO A 168 -0.33 5.59 -5.82
CA PRO A 168 -0.23 6.96 -5.30
C PRO A 168 -1.63 7.45 -4.94
N GLU A 169 -1.78 8.05 -3.77
CA GLU A 169 -3.05 8.69 -3.41
C GLU A 169 -3.51 9.58 -4.56
N PRO A 170 -4.75 9.43 -5.05
CA PRO A 170 -5.28 10.34 -6.05
C PRO A 170 -5.16 11.73 -5.45
N GLY A 171 -4.26 12.53 -6.01
CA GLY A 171 -3.77 13.76 -5.42
C GLY A 171 -4.89 14.65 -4.89
N SER A 172 -5.28 14.43 -3.65
CA SER A 172 -6.18 15.32 -2.89
C SER A 172 -5.68 16.76 -2.97
N ALA A 173 -4.37 16.95 -3.04
CA ALA A 173 -3.72 18.23 -3.35
C ALA A 173 -4.09 18.75 -4.75
N GLY A 174 -4.14 17.90 -5.77
CA GLY A 174 -4.56 18.28 -7.12
C GLY A 174 -6.03 18.67 -7.18
N LEU A 175 -6.90 17.95 -6.49
CA LEU A 175 -8.32 18.28 -6.36
C LEU A 175 -8.53 19.57 -5.57
N ALA A 176 -7.78 19.80 -4.49
CA ALA A 176 -7.83 21.02 -3.72
C ALA A 176 -7.38 22.24 -4.54
N VAL A 177 -6.29 22.14 -5.31
CA VAL A 177 -5.82 23.19 -6.22
C VAL A 177 -6.87 23.46 -7.31
N LEU A 178 -7.48 22.43 -7.89
CA LEU A 178 -8.53 22.59 -8.88
C LEU A 178 -9.77 23.27 -8.28
N ALA A 179 -10.19 22.89 -7.08
CA ALA A 179 -11.30 23.51 -6.37
C ALA A 179 -11.02 24.99 -6.06
N LEU A 180 -9.82 25.32 -5.58
CA LEU A 180 -9.37 26.71 -5.34
C LEU A 180 -9.33 27.53 -6.64
N ALA A 181 -8.85 26.97 -7.73
CA ALA A 181 -8.84 27.63 -9.03
C ALA A 181 -10.27 27.94 -9.54
N MET A 182 -11.22 27.02 -9.34
CA MET A 182 -12.62 27.24 -9.72
C MET A 182 -13.29 28.33 -8.86
N VAL A 183 -13.06 28.34 -7.55
CA VAL A 183 -13.55 29.38 -6.65
C VAL A 183 -12.96 30.75 -7.04
N GLY A 184 -11.66 30.83 -7.29
CA GLY A 184 -10.99 32.05 -7.71
C GLY A 184 -11.51 32.62 -9.04
N ALA A 185 -11.80 31.74 -10.00
CA ALA A 185 -12.41 32.13 -11.28
C ALA A 185 -13.85 32.68 -11.10
N GLY A 186 -14.62 32.07 -10.20
CA GLY A 186 -15.99 32.49 -9.87
C GLY A 186 -16.04 33.90 -9.22
N VAL A 187 -15.14 34.16 -8.28
CA VAL A 187 -15.03 35.46 -7.59
C VAL A 187 -14.65 36.57 -8.58
N ARG A 188 -13.68 36.32 -9.47
CA ARG A 188 -13.28 37.31 -10.49
C ARG A 188 -14.41 37.65 -11.48
N ARG A 189 -15.29 36.69 -11.80
CA ARG A 189 -16.46 36.95 -12.67
C ARG A 189 -17.48 37.83 -11.99
N ARG A 190 -17.76 37.63 -10.69
CA ARG A 190 -18.69 38.48 -9.94
C ARG A 190 -18.20 39.91 -9.78
N ALA A 191 -16.89 40.12 -9.51
CA ALA A 191 -16.30 41.46 -9.40
C ALA A 191 -16.41 42.27 -10.72
N ARG A 192 -16.23 41.62 -11.87
CA ARG A 192 -16.38 42.29 -13.21
C ARG A 192 -17.85 42.62 -13.53
N ALA A 193 -18.81 41.80 -13.10
CA ALA A 193 -20.22 42.08 -13.31
C ALA A 193 -20.69 43.32 -12.51
N HIS A 194 -20.18 43.52 -11.30
CA HIS A 194 -20.49 44.68 -10.47
C HIS A 194 -19.92 45.99 -11.03
N HIS A 195 -18.71 45.99 -11.60
CA HIS A 195 -18.13 47.22 -12.21
C HIS A 195 -18.80 47.65 -13.51
N GLY A 196 -19.30 46.69 -14.31
CA GLY A 196 -20.03 47.01 -15.56
C GLY A 196 -21.39 47.66 -15.36
N CYS A 197 -22.01 47.48 -14.19
CA CYS A 197 -23.33 48.04 -13.88
C CYS A 197 -23.27 49.50 -13.39
N LEU A 198 -22.13 49.95 -12.85
CA LEU A 198 -21.94 51.28 -12.30
C LEU A 198 -21.63 52.33 -13.38
N THR A 199 -21.10 51.95 -14.56
CA THR A 199 -20.77 52.86 -15.65
C THR A 199 -21.92 53.09 -16.65
N ALA A 200 -23.02 52.40 -16.50
CA ALA A 200 -24.20 52.57 -17.38
C ALA A 200 -25.25 53.59 -16.85
N ARG A 201 -24.93 54.32 -15.79
CA ARG A 201 -25.85 55.30 -15.15
C ARG A 201 -25.37 56.78 -15.16
N SER A 202 -24.49 57.13 -16.05
CA SER A 202 -24.10 58.53 -16.30
C SER A 202 -24.46 58.99 -17.68
#